data_1f47937e5de92b0788be702ae7c9d5e6
#
_entry.id   1f47937e5de92b0788be702ae7c9d5e6
#
_cell.length_a   1.000
_cell.length_b   1.000
_cell.length_c   1.000
_cell.angle_alpha   90.00
_cell.angle_beta   90.00
_cell.angle_gamma   90.00
#
_symmetry.space_group_name_H-M   'P 1'
#
loop_
_entity.id
_entity.type
_entity.pdbx_description
1 polymer ?
#
loop_
_entity_poly.entity_id
_entity_poly.type
_entity_poly.pdbx_seq_one_letter_code
_entity_poly.pdbx_strand_id
1 'polypeptide(L)'
;MLRLGAWLGFGHYALGFHATGTLGVVGAAAAYAYLLRLPVAQWRTALSIAASSACGLRANFGTDTKPLHVGFAASAAIRAVGLARAGATASDDALAGFAQAFAGGARLDPPRWDALTPWAVLAPGFEVKRYPSCYLTHRMIAGIQRLRERHPPQAGDAPVAIDLLLPHGSVAPLKYPQPRTGLQAKFSATYCAAAAWVDGHVGLASFSDAAANRGALLPQMRQVRVAERPGPHEPLETAPVRVTITGPGWSDAILVDWAPGSLQDPVTDEDLLAKWADCAANGQVAAPAAIATGWLAAGMDRPMGSLLHSLRGAILARSGNAGG
;
A
#
# COMPACT_ATOMS: atom_id res chain seq x y z
N MET A 1 -14.43 -6.87 2.26
CA MET A 1 -13.72 -5.59 2.15
C MET A 1 -13.82 -5.00 0.74
N LEU A 2 -13.35 -5.66 -0.33
CA LEU A 2 -13.37 -5.09 -1.70
C LEU A 2 -14.76 -4.73 -2.19
N ARG A 3 -15.78 -5.56 -1.96
CA ARG A 3 -17.19 -5.24 -2.31
C ARG A 3 -17.73 -4.02 -1.56
N LEU A 4 -17.36 -3.85 -0.29
CA LEU A 4 -17.69 -2.63 0.47
C LEU A 4 -17.00 -1.41 -0.14
N GLY A 5 -15.73 -1.55 -0.55
CA GLY A 5 -15.00 -0.48 -1.20
C GLY A 5 -15.62 -0.06 -2.53
N ALA A 6 -16.01 -1.03 -3.36
CA ALA A 6 -16.69 -0.78 -4.62
C ALA A 6 -18.06 -0.08 -4.40
N TRP A 7 -18.77 -0.47 -3.35
CA TRP A 7 -20.07 0.15 -3.00
C TRP A 7 -19.91 1.59 -2.50
N LEU A 8 -18.95 1.84 -1.60
CA LEU A 8 -18.71 3.17 -1.02
C LEU A 8 -17.99 4.14 -1.98
N GLY A 9 -17.27 3.61 -2.96
CA GLY A 9 -16.43 4.41 -3.82
C GLY A 9 -15.32 5.15 -3.03
N PHE A 10 -14.88 6.28 -3.57
CA PHE A 10 -13.80 7.09 -2.98
C PHE A 10 -14.28 8.16 -1.98
N GLY A 11 -15.58 8.30 -1.74
CA GLY A 11 -16.15 9.36 -0.90
C GLY A 11 -15.48 9.45 0.47
N HIS A 12 -15.38 8.34 1.21
CA HIS A 12 -14.75 8.31 2.52
C HIS A 12 -13.24 8.63 2.48
N TYR A 13 -12.55 8.23 1.41
CA TYR A 13 -11.14 8.56 1.25
C TYR A 13 -10.95 10.08 1.00
N ALA A 14 -11.82 10.69 0.21
CA ALA A 14 -11.82 12.12 -0.02
C ALA A 14 -12.07 12.91 1.28
N LEU A 15 -12.96 12.41 2.16
CA LEU A 15 -13.21 12.98 3.48
C LEU A 15 -12.02 12.86 4.46
N GLY A 16 -10.95 12.17 4.09
CA GLY A 16 -9.74 12.05 4.90
C GLY A 16 -9.63 10.74 5.69
N PHE A 17 -10.48 9.75 5.43
CA PHE A 17 -10.37 8.44 6.05
C PHE A 17 -9.40 7.52 5.30
N HIS A 18 -8.77 6.61 6.03
CA HIS A 18 -7.92 5.56 5.50
C HIS A 18 -8.73 4.28 5.29
N ALA A 19 -8.92 3.86 4.05
CA ALA A 19 -9.74 2.71 3.68
C ALA A 19 -9.38 1.41 4.44
N THR A 20 -8.10 1.20 4.73
CA THR A 20 -7.65 0.04 5.52
C THR A 20 -8.25 0.03 6.93
N GLY A 21 -8.37 1.19 7.58
CA GLY A 21 -8.98 1.30 8.91
C GLY A 21 -10.50 1.18 8.86
N THR A 22 -11.13 1.80 7.85
CA THR A 22 -12.60 1.85 7.75
C THR A 22 -13.20 0.55 7.19
N LEU A 23 -12.77 0.13 6.01
CA LEU A 23 -13.28 -1.09 5.36
C LEU A 23 -12.66 -2.35 5.96
N GLY A 24 -11.42 -2.24 6.44
CA GLY A 24 -10.66 -3.36 6.97
C GLY A 24 -11.28 -3.97 8.21
N VAL A 25 -11.86 -3.17 9.11
CA VAL A 25 -12.48 -3.68 10.32
C VAL A 25 -13.70 -4.56 10.00
N VAL A 26 -14.56 -4.13 9.07
CA VAL A 26 -15.73 -4.91 8.64
C VAL A 26 -15.30 -6.18 7.91
N GLY A 27 -14.30 -6.05 7.00
CA GLY A 27 -13.75 -7.19 6.28
C GLY A 27 -13.08 -8.22 7.18
N ALA A 28 -12.33 -7.78 8.20
CA ALA A 28 -11.70 -8.66 9.17
C ALA A 28 -12.73 -9.35 10.08
N ALA A 29 -13.79 -8.63 10.50
CA ALA A 29 -14.89 -9.22 11.27
C ALA A 29 -15.62 -10.31 10.46
N ALA A 30 -15.86 -10.08 9.16
CA ALA A 30 -16.45 -11.08 8.28
C ALA A 30 -15.56 -12.33 8.16
N ALA A 31 -14.25 -12.15 7.97
CA ALA A 31 -13.31 -13.26 7.88
C ALA A 31 -13.25 -14.07 9.18
N TYR A 32 -13.22 -13.38 10.32
CA TYR A 32 -13.15 -14.04 11.62
C TYR A 32 -14.45 -14.75 11.99
N ALA A 33 -15.61 -14.15 11.69
CA ALA A 33 -16.92 -14.80 11.84
C ALA A 33 -17.04 -16.05 10.98
N TYR A 34 -16.51 -16.01 9.75
CA TYR A 34 -16.44 -17.16 8.85
C TYR A 34 -15.58 -18.30 9.42
N LEU A 35 -14.36 -17.99 9.87
CA LEU A 35 -13.44 -18.96 10.47
C LEU A 35 -14.06 -19.65 11.70
N LEU A 36 -14.83 -18.94 12.51
CA LEU A 36 -15.53 -19.44 13.67
C LEU A 36 -16.88 -20.12 13.34
N ARG A 37 -17.29 -20.12 12.05
CA ARG A 37 -18.57 -20.67 11.59
C ARG A 37 -19.77 -20.15 12.38
N LEU A 38 -19.81 -18.82 12.61
CA LEU A 38 -20.88 -18.22 13.39
C LEU A 38 -22.24 -18.34 12.70
N PRO A 39 -23.34 -18.47 13.45
CA PRO A 39 -24.70 -18.36 12.93
C PRO A 39 -24.93 -16.98 12.31
N VAL A 40 -25.83 -16.91 11.29
CA VAL A 40 -26.11 -15.68 10.53
C VAL A 40 -26.49 -14.49 11.45
N ALA A 41 -27.27 -14.73 12.50
CA ALA A 41 -27.63 -13.67 13.45
C ALA A 41 -26.40 -13.06 14.14
N GLN A 42 -25.47 -13.91 14.61
CA GLN A 42 -24.21 -13.43 15.20
C GLN A 42 -23.29 -12.77 14.18
N TRP A 43 -23.32 -13.22 12.91
CA TRP A 43 -22.62 -12.57 11.82
C TRP A 43 -23.10 -11.12 11.64
N ARG A 44 -24.42 -10.92 11.53
CA ARG A 44 -25.02 -9.59 11.40
C ARG A 44 -24.59 -8.68 12.55
N THR A 45 -24.76 -9.15 13.79
CA THR A 45 -24.35 -8.41 14.99
C THR A 45 -22.86 -8.06 14.97
N ALA A 46 -21.99 -9.02 14.63
CA ALA A 46 -20.55 -8.80 14.57
C ALA A 46 -20.16 -7.73 13.54
N LEU A 47 -20.75 -7.77 12.33
CA LEU A 47 -20.48 -6.77 11.29
C LEU A 47 -21.00 -5.39 11.69
N SER A 48 -22.16 -5.32 12.35
CA SER A 48 -22.74 -4.07 12.82
C SER A 48 -21.90 -3.41 13.92
N ILE A 49 -21.39 -4.19 14.88
CA ILE A 49 -20.46 -3.72 15.91
C ILE A 49 -19.14 -3.27 15.28
N ALA A 50 -18.61 -4.06 14.33
CA ALA A 50 -17.37 -3.75 13.64
C ALA A 50 -17.48 -2.43 12.84
N ALA A 51 -18.61 -2.20 12.17
CA ALA A 51 -18.88 -0.96 11.44
C ALA A 51 -18.83 0.28 12.37
N SER A 52 -19.33 0.16 13.59
CA SER A 52 -19.27 1.24 14.59
C SER A 52 -17.86 1.53 15.11
N SER A 53 -16.90 0.63 14.86
CA SER A 53 -15.49 0.80 15.23
C SER A 53 -14.62 1.26 14.04
N ALA A 54 -15.23 1.52 12.90
CA ALA A 54 -14.51 1.92 11.68
C ALA A 54 -13.90 3.31 11.85
N CYS A 55 -12.56 3.39 11.78
CA CYS A 55 -11.83 4.64 11.88
C CYS A 55 -10.46 4.52 11.21
N GLY A 56 -9.73 5.63 11.18
CA GLY A 56 -8.38 5.75 10.63
C GLY A 56 -8.28 6.99 9.75
N LEU A 57 -7.31 7.88 10.06
CA LEU A 57 -7.19 9.18 9.40
C LEU A 57 -5.98 9.20 8.47
N ARG A 58 -6.16 9.70 7.23
CA ARG A 58 -5.06 9.99 6.29
C ARG A 58 -4.09 11.03 6.83
N ALA A 59 -4.55 11.88 7.76
CA ALA A 59 -3.68 12.84 8.43
C ALA A 59 -2.45 12.19 9.08
N ASN A 60 -2.55 10.92 9.48
CA ASN A 60 -1.46 10.12 10.04
C ASN A 60 -0.53 9.46 8.99
N PHE A 61 -0.68 9.75 7.70
CA PHE A 61 0.26 9.23 6.71
C PHE A 61 1.65 9.83 6.93
N GLY A 62 2.68 8.99 6.85
CA GLY A 62 4.07 9.35 7.17
C GLY A 62 4.43 9.24 8.65
N THR A 63 3.60 8.59 9.47
CA THR A 63 3.84 8.26 10.87
C THR A 63 3.58 6.77 11.12
N ASP A 64 4.00 6.25 12.28
CA ASP A 64 3.74 4.87 12.71
C ASP A 64 2.25 4.57 12.85
N THR A 65 1.42 5.57 13.09
CA THR A 65 -0.03 5.40 13.22
C THR A 65 -0.67 4.84 11.94
N LYS A 66 -0.11 5.14 10.74
CA LYS A 66 -0.65 4.58 9.50
C LYS A 66 -0.61 3.05 9.45
N PRO A 67 0.53 2.35 9.66
CA PRO A 67 0.54 0.90 9.75
C PRO A 67 -0.26 0.36 10.94
N LEU A 68 -0.34 1.08 12.06
CA LEU A 68 -1.16 0.69 13.21
C LEU A 68 -2.67 0.63 12.89
N HIS A 69 -3.17 1.36 11.89
CA HIS A 69 -4.57 1.23 11.46
C HIS A 69 -4.96 -0.20 11.09
N VAL A 70 -4.03 -1.01 10.54
CA VAL A 70 -4.28 -2.43 10.26
C VAL A 70 -4.51 -3.21 11.55
N GLY A 71 -3.63 -3.00 12.53
CA GLY A 71 -3.72 -3.65 13.84
C GLY A 71 -4.97 -3.22 14.60
N PHE A 72 -5.32 -1.93 14.56
CA PHE A 72 -6.54 -1.42 15.18
C PHE A 72 -7.80 -2.04 14.55
N ALA A 73 -7.86 -2.13 13.22
CA ALA A 73 -8.96 -2.76 12.50
C ALA A 73 -9.09 -4.25 12.88
N ALA A 74 -7.98 -4.99 12.90
CA ALA A 74 -7.97 -6.40 13.28
C ALA A 74 -8.40 -6.61 14.74
N SER A 75 -7.89 -5.82 15.67
CA SER A 75 -8.25 -5.87 17.09
C SER A 75 -9.73 -5.54 17.32
N ALA A 76 -10.25 -4.51 16.63
CA ALA A 76 -11.66 -4.13 16.72
C ALA A 76 -12.57 -5.24 16.14
N ALA A 77 -12.17 -5.89 15.06
CA ALA A 77 -12.91 -7.01 14.48
C ALA A 77 -13.00 -8.21 15.42
N ILE A 78 -11.89 -8.57 16.07
CA ILE A 78 -11.87 -9.67 17.06
C ILE A 78 -12.82 -9.35 18.21
N ARG A 79 -12.79 -8.12 18.74
CA ARG A 79 -13.69 -7.69 19.80
C ARG A 79 -15.16 -7.72 19.36
N ALA A 80 -15.47 -7.23 18.15
CA ALA A 80 -16.83 -7.23 17.62
C ALA A 80 -17.41 -8.65 17.52
N VAL A 81 -16.63 -9.60 17.00
CA VAL A 81 -17.02 -11.01 16.94
C VAL A 81 -17.18 -11.62 18.33
N GLY A 82 -16.26 -11.32 19.24
CA GLY A 82 -16.35 -11.79 20.63
C GLY A 82 -17.61 -11.30 21.34
N LEU A 83 -17.94 -10.03 21.19
CA LEU A 83 -19.16 -9.43 21.77
C LEU A 83 -20.42 -10.05 21.16
N ALA A 84 -20.49 -10.23 19.84
CA ALA A 84 -21.62 -10.89 19.20
C ALA A 84 -21.84 -12.33 19.72
N ARG A 85 -20.76 -13.09 19.92
CA ARG A 85 -20.81 -14.43 20.53
C ARG A 85 -21.27 -14.40 21.98
N ALA A 86 -20.93 -13.35 22.71
CA ALA A 86 -21.36 -13.16 24.11
C ALA A 86 -22.81 -12.65 24.26
N GLY A 87 -23.53 -12.47 23.14
CA GLY A 87 -24.94 -12.07 23.16
C GLY A 87 -25.17 -10.55 23.13
N ALA A 88 -24.13 -9.75 22.79
CA ALA A 88 -24.35 -8.32 22.56
C ALA A 88 -25.29 -8.11 21.37
N THR A 89 -26.05 -7.02 21.41
CA THR A 89 -27.01 -6.64 20.37
C THR A 89 -26.48 -5.50 19.51
N ALA A 90 -26.95 -5.42 18.26
CA ALA A 90 -26.69 -4.32 17.36
C ALA A 90 -27.86 -4.13 16.39
N SER A 91 -27.99 -2.95 15.79
CA SER A 91 -29.00 -2.69 14.78
C SER A 91 -28.70 -3.44 13.49
N ASP A 92 -29.74 -3.98 12.85
CA ASP A 92 -29.65 -4.57 11.52
C ASP A 92 -29.30 -3.53 10.43
N ASP A 93 -29.60 -2.26 10.68
CA ASP A 93 -29.34 -1.15 9.75
C ASP A 93 -27.92 -0.55 9.88
N ALA A 94 -27.10 -1.05 10.82
CA ALA A 94 -25.81 -0.43 11.11
C ALA A 94 -24.84 -0.40 9.90
N LEU A 95 -24.87 -1.42 9.04
CA LEU A 95 -24.06 -1.43 7.81
C LEU A 95 -24.57 -0.39 6.78
N ALA A 96 -25.85 -0.21 6.66
CA ALA A 96 -26.44 0.84 5.82
C ALA A 96 -26.10 2.23 6.36
N GLY A 97 -26.22 2.42 7.69
CA GLY A 97 -25.82 3.65 8.36
C GLY A 97 -24.32 3.95 8.21
N PHE A 98 -23.47 2.93 8.33
CA PHE A 98 -22.04 3.04 8.05
C PHE A 98 -21.79 3.50 6.62
N ALA A 99 -22.43 2.86 5.64
CA ALA A 99 -22.25 3.22 4.23
C ALA A 99 -22.69 4.66 3.97
N GLN A 100 -23.84 5.07 4.49
CA GLN A 100 -24.34 6.43 4.38
C GLN A 100 -23.39 7.46 4.99
N ALA A 101 -22.88 7.21 6.19
CA ALA A 101 -21.95 8.11 6.87
C ALA A 101 -20.61 8.27 6.14
N PHE A 102 -20.14 7.20 5.50
CA PHE A 102 -18.86 7.20 4.79
C PHE A 102 -18.98 7.50 3.28
N ALA A 103 -20.18 7.66 2.73
CA ALA A 103 -20.40 7.93 1.30
C ALA A 103 -19.92 9.32 0.86
N GLY A 104 -19.61 10.23 1.78
CA GLY A 104 -19.21 11.60 1.44
C GLY A 104 -20.32 12.42 0.80
N GLY A 105 -21.58 12.14 1.14
CA GLY A 105 -22.77 12.77 0.56
C GLY A 105 -23.25 12.14 -0.75
N ALA A 106 -22.56 11.13 -1.28
CA ALA A 106 -23.02 10.41 -2.45
C ALA A 106 -24.26 9.55 -2.13
N ARG A 107 -25.21 9.49 -3.06
CA ARG A 107 -26.30 8.52 -2.99
C ARG A 107 -25.75 7.15 -3.34
N LEU A 108 -25.91 6.18 -2.44
CA LEU A 108 -25.53 4.80 -2.66
C LEU A 108 -26.73 3.96 -3.07
N ASP A 109 -26.60 3.24 -4.18
CA ASP A 109 -27.55 2.19 -4.53
C ASP A 109 -27.35 0.97 -3.61
N PRO A 110 -28.40 0.19 -3.35
CA PRO A 110 -28.26 -1.05 -2.58
C PRO A 110 -27.21 -1.97 -3.21
N PRO A 111 -26.29 -2.54 -2.39
CA PRO A 111 -25.25 -3.37 -2.93
C PRO A 111 -25.83 -4.68 -3.47
N ARG A 112 -25.40 -5.09 -4.65
CA ARG A 112 -25.73 -6.40 -5.23
C ARG A 112 -24.74 -7.43 -4.70
N TRP A 113 -25.11 -8.15 -3.65
CA TRP A 113 -24.30 -9.22 -3.05
C TRP A 113 -24.53 -10.58 -3.70
N ASP A 114 -25.58 -10.74 -4.47
CA ASP A 114 -26.08 -11.94 -5.15
C ASP A 114 -25.25 -12.34 -6.39
N ALA A 115 -24.47 -11.41 -6.94
CA ALA A 115 -23.59 -11.74 -8.03
C ALA A 115 -22.48 -12.69 -7.52
N LEU A 116 -22.60 -13.97 -7.86
CA LEU A 116 -21.54 -14.98 -7.69
C LEU A 116 -20.39 -14.70 -8.66
N THR A 117 -19.78 -13.54 -8.49
CA THR A 117 -18.53 -13.22 -9.17
C THR A 117 -17.42 -14.05 -8.58
N PRO A 118 -16.39 -14.39 -9.34
CA PRO A 118 -15.20 -15.03 -8.82
C PRO A 118 -14.68 -14.30 -7.59
N TRP A 119 -14.02 -15.01 -6.70
CA TRP A 119 -13.35 -14.35 -5.58
C TRP A 119 -12.42 -13.25 -6.12
N ALA A 120 -12.47 -12.07 -5.52
CA ALA A 120 -11.67 -10.93 -5.99
C ALA A 120 -10.15 -11.19 -5.99
N VAL A 121 -9.69 -12.18 -5.25
CA VAL A 121 -8.32 -12.68 -5.30
C VAL A 121 -7.99 -13.36 -6.64
N LEU A 122 -8.99 -13.90 -7.33
CA LEU A 122 -8.84 -14.55 -8.63
C LEU A 122 -9.19 -13.64 -9.79
N ALA A 123 -10.21 -12.79 -9.61
CA ALA A 123 -10.65 -11.83 -10.63
C ALA A 123 -11.24 -10.57 -9.98
N PRO A 124 -10.65 -9.40 -10.18
CA PRO A 124 -9.54 -9.10 -11.09
C PRO A 124 -8.15 -9.59 -10.62
N GLY A 125 -7.98 -10.03 -9.39
CA GLY A 125 -6.71 -10.43 -8.83
C GLY A 125 -6.11 -9.40 -7.86
N PHE A 126 -4.81 -9.52 -7.57
CA PHE A 126 -4.08 -8.61 -6.70
C PHE A 126 -3.03 -7.81 -7.45
N GLU A 127 -2.94 -6.53 -7.10
CA GLU A 127 -1.78 -5.73 -7.42
C GLU A 127 -0.69 -5.91 -6.36
N VAL A 128 0.55 -5.97 -6.79
CA VAL A 128 1.72 -6.09 -5.91
C VAL A 128 2.51 -4.79 -5.95
N LYS A 129 2.64 -4.10 -4.84
CA LYS A 129 3.53 -2.93 -4.78
C LYS A 129 4.98 -3.33 -5.03
N ARG A 130 5.58 -2.80 -6.10
CA ARG A 130 7.00 -3.00 -6.37
C ARG A 130 7.88 -2.21 -5.40
N TYR A 131 7.49 -0.97 -5.07
CA TYR A 131 8.27 -0.09 -4.20
C TYR A 131 7.62 0.05 -2.82
N PRO A 132 8.41 0.12 -1.72
CA PRO A 132 7.89 0.23 -0.36
C PRO A 132 7.46 1.66 0.02
N SER A 133 6.73 2.34 -0.88
CA SER A 133 6.31 3.73 -0.76
C SER A 133 4.81 3.90 -1.07
N CYS A 134 4.33 5.14 -1.06
CA CYS A 134 2.96 5.46 -1.48
C CYS A 134 2.75 5.02 -2.93
N TYR A 135 1.61 4.40 -3.25
CA TYR A 135 1.30 3.93 -4.61
C TYR A 135 1.43 5.04 -5.67
N LEU A 136 1.10 6.26 -5.30
CA LEU A 136 1.22 7.44 -6.16
C LEU A 136 2.66 7.73 -6.63
N THR A 137 3.68 7.18 -5.95
CA THR A 137 5.09 7.35 -6.36
C THR A 137 5.56 6.28 -7.34
N HIS A 138 4.82 5.19 -7.53
CA HIS A 138 5.30 4.02 -8.28
C HIS A 138 5.56 4.32 -9.76
N ARG A 139 4.60 4.99 -10.45
CA ARG A 139 4.75 5.35 -11.86
C ARG A 139 5.90 6.31 -12.09
N MET A 140 6.06 7.33 -11.22
CA MET A 140 7.16 8.27 -11.35
C MET A 140 8.52 7.62 -11.10
N ILE A 141 8.66 6.74 -10.10
CA ILE A 141 9.88 5.97 -9.84
C ILE A 141 10.24 5.15 -11.09
N ALA A 142 9.28 4.38 -11.62
CA ALA A 142 9.49 3.57 -12.81
C ALA A 142 9.89 4.41 -14.05
N GLY A 143 9.22 5.55 -14.26
CA GLY A 143 9.55 6.45 -15.35
C GLY A 143 10.96 7.03 -15.24
N ILE A 144 11.37 7.43 -14.02
CA ILE A 144 12.71 7.93 -13.76
C ILE A 144 13.76 6.82 -13.99
N GLN A 145 13.52 5.60 -13.51
CA GLN A 145 14.45 4.49 -13.72
C GLN A 145 14.61 4.15 -15.21
N ARG A 146 13.53 4.14 -16.00
CA ARG A 146 13.58 3.93 -17.46
C ARG A 146 14.35 5.05 -18.18
N LEU A 147 14.16 6.31 -17.76
CA LEU A 147 14.93 7.43 -18.32
C LEU A 147 16.40 7.39 -17.87
N ARG A 148 16.68 6.97 -16.65
CA ARG A 148 18.05 6.76 -16.15
C ARG A 148 18.81 5.67 -16.92
N GLU A 149 18.13 4.62 -17.36
CA GLU A 149 18.71 3.58 -18.22
C GLU A 149 19.11 4.12 -19.59
N ARG A 150 18.32 5.07 -20.13
CA ARG A 150 18.65 5.75 -21.41
C ARG A 150 19.75 6.79 -21.28
N HIS A 151 19.80 7.47 -20.13
CA HIS A 151 20.72 8.54 -19.82
C HIS A 151 21.42 8.26 -18.48
N PRO A 152 22.33 7.26 -18.42
CA PRO A 152 22.94 6.86 -17.16
C PRO A 152 23.81 7.99 -16.59
N PRO A 153 23.57 8.42 -15.33
CA PRO A 153 24.38 9.46 -14.70
C PRO A 153 25.81 8.98 -14.47
N GLN A 154 26.76 9.90 -14.63
CA GLN A 154 28.18 9.67 -14.36
C GLN A 154 28.57 10.23 -12.99
N ALA A 155 29.64 9.70 -12.42
CA ALA A 155 30.17 10.23 -11.16
C ALA A 155 30.61 11.68 -11.34
N GLY A 156 30.06 12.57 -10.49
CA GLY A 156 30.36 14.01 -10.56
C GLY A 156 29.41 14.81 -11.43
N ASP A 157 28.44 14.20 -12.08
CA ASP A 157 27.43 14.94 -12.84
C ASP A 157 26.67 15.91 -11.93
N ALA A 158 26.32 17.07 -12.51
CA ALA A 158 25.42 18.01 -11.86
C ALA A 158 24.00 17.40 -11.74
N PRO A 159 23.24 17.80 -10.71
CA PRO A 159 21.84 17.41 -10.59
C PRO A 159 21.02 17.80 -11.83
N VAL A 160 20.19 16.89 -12.31
CA VAL A 160 19.30 17.10 -13.47
C VAL A 160 17.96 17.66 -13.03
N ALA A 161 17.29 18.45 -13.87
CA ALA A 161 15.90 18.85 -13.60
C ALA A 161 14.96 17.65 -13.85
N ILE A 162 14.07 17.38 -12.89
CA ILE A 162 13.04 16.34 -12.98
C ILE A 162 11.68 16.99 -12.81
N ASP A 163 10.87 16.99 -13.87
CA ASP A 163 9.52 17.52 -13.87
C ASP A 163 8.51 16.34 -13.85
N LEU A 164 7.67 16.33 -12.83
CA LEU A 164 6.64 15.32 -12.61
C LEU A 164 5.26 15.95 -12.81
N LEU A 165 4.50 15.43 -13.77
CA LEU A 165 3.10 15.83 -13.99
C LEU A 165 2.20 14.66 -13.59
N LEU A 166 1.58 14.80 -12.42
CA LEU A 166 0.76 13.79 -11.76
C LEU A 166 -0.73 13.98 -12.09
N PRO A 167 -1.55 12.94 -11.91
CA PRO A 167 -3.01 13.06 -11.96
C PRO A 167 -3.52 14.05 -10.90
N HIS A 168 -4.65 14.70 -11.18
CA HIS A 168 -5.30 15.60 -10.22
C HIS A 168 -5.63 14.89 -8.90
N GLY A 169 -5.35 15.54 -7.77
CA GLY A 169 -5.55 14.99 -6.42
C GLY A 169 -4.44 14.07 -5.92
N SER A 170 -3.38 13.84 -6.71
CA SER A 170 -2.27 12.94 -6.34
C SER A 170 -1.27 13.55 -5.39
N VAL A 171 -1.12 14.88 -5.37
CA VAL A 171 -0.12 15.57 -4.53
C VAL A 171 -0.55 15.62 -3.07
N ALA A 172 -1.83 15.74 -2.78
CA ALA A 172 -2.33 15.87 -1.41
C ALA A 172 -1.86 14.75 -0.45
N PRO A 173 -1.79 13.44 -0.84
CA PRO A 173 -1.19 12.42 0.00
C PRO A 173 0.35 12.45 0.05
N LEU A 174 1.03 13.09 -0.91
CA LEU A 174 2.49 13.21 -1.00
C LEU A 174 2.98 14.49 -0.30
N LYS A 175 2.56 14.66 0.93
CA LYS A 175 2.61 15.94 1.69
C LYS A 175 3.98 16.32 2.27
N TYR A 176 5.04 15.56 2.00
CA TYR A 176 6.38 15.82 2.55
C TYR A 176 7.39 16.16 1.45
N PRO A 177 7.44 17.39 0.95
CA PRO A 177 8.44 17.80 -0.06
C PRO A 177 9.87 17.75 0.49
N GLN A 178 10.03 17.89 1.81
CA GLN A 178 11.31 17.76 2.53
C GLN A 178 11.11 16.81 3.72
N PRO A 179 11.19 15.50 3.51
CA PRO A 179 10.97 14.53 4.57
C PRO A 179 12.13 14.56 5.57
N ARG A 180 11.84 14.35 6.85
CA ARG A 180 12.80 14.27 7.95
C ARG A 180 12.98 12.85 8.49
N THR A 181 12.09 11.95 8.12
CA THR A 181 12.13 10.54 8.52
C THR A 181 11.91 9.62 7.32
N GLY A 182 12.33 8.37 7.42
CA GLY A 182 12.05 7.36 6.40
C GLY A 182 10.55 7.17 6.15
N LEU A 183 9.73 7.26 7.21
CA LEU A 183 8.27 7.17 7.07
C LEU A 183 7.70 8.34 6.27
N GLN A 184 8.18 9.56 6.49
CA GLN A 184 7.80 10.73 5.68
C GLN A 184 8.29 10.59 4.24
N ALA A 185 9.49 10.08 4.03
CA ALA A 185 10.09 9.87 2.72
C ALA A 185 9.23 8.94 1.83
N LYS A 186 8.52 7.96 2.41
CA LYS A 186 7.54 7.12 1.68
C LYS A 186 6.36 7.91 1.10
N PHE A 187 6.14 9.14 1.53
CA PHE A 187 5.10 10.07 1.09
C PHE A 187 5.69 11.38 0.55
N SER A 188 6.88 11.31 -0.04
CA SER A 188 7.61 12.42 -0.65
C SER A 188 7.87 12.14 -2.12
N ALA A 189 7.23 12.90 -3.01
CA ALA A 189 7.51 12.80 -4.44
C ALA A 189 8.95 13.23 -4.76
N THR A 190 9.41 14.32 -4.15
CA THR A 190 10.76 14.85 -4.37
C THR A 190 11.85 13.88 -3.92
N TYR A 191 11.68 13.27 -2.75
CA TYR A 191 12.62 12.27 -2.25
C TYR A 191 12.64 11.01 -3.12
N CYS A 192 11.46 10.43 -3.41
CA CYS A 192 11.37 9.23 -4.23
C CYS A 192 11.96 9.44 -5.64
N ALA A 193 11.74 10.63 -6.22
CA ALA A 193 12.31 10.98 -7.52
C ALA A 193 13.83 11.10 -7.45
N ALA A 194 14.36 11.80 -6.46
CA ALA A 194 15.80 11.96 -6.28
C ALA A 194 16.49 10.62 -6.02
N ALA A 195 15.93 9.76 -5.15
CA ALA A 195 16.45 8.44 -4.87
C ALA A 195 16.44 7.55 -6.13
N ALA A 196 15.34 7.55 -6.89
CA ALA A 196 15.25 6.80 -8.14
C ALA A 196 16.30 7.22 -9.16
N TRP A 197 16.61 8.52 -9.26
CA TRP A 197 17.62 9.03 -10.18
C TRP A 197 19.06 8.76 -9.70
N VAL A 198 19.35 9.13 -8.45
CA VAL A 198 20.72 9.06 -7.92
C VAL A 198 21.14 7.61 -7.66
N ASP A 199 20.29 6.83 -6.97
CA ASP A 199 20.62 5.46 -6.58
C ASP A 199 20.29 4.43 -7.68
N GLY A 200 19.35 4.75 -8.57
CA GLY A 200 18.83 3.80 -9.57
C GLY A 200 17.94 2.70 -8.96
N HIS A 201 17.90 2.59 -7.64
CA HIS A 201 17.13 1.59 -6.90
C HIS A 201 16.34 2.24 -5.76
N VAL A 202 15.10 1.79 -5.56
CA VAL A 202 14.25 2.24 -4.46
C VAL A 202 13.71 1.00 -3.73
N GLY A 203 14.35 0.66 -2.62
CA GLY A 203 14.01 -0.48 -1.76
C GLY A 203 13.73 -0.04 -0.32
N LEU A 204 13.61 -1.02 0.59
CA LEU A 204 13.34 -0.72 2.02
C LEU A 204 14.43 0.12 2.67
N ALA A 205 15.70 -0.14 2.34
CA ALA A 205 16.83 0.63 2.84
C ALA A 205 16.78 2.11 2.48
N SER A 206 16.14 2.46 1.34
CA SER A 206 15.93 3.85 0.91
C SER A 206 15.05 4.64 1.89
N PHE A 207 14.31 3.98 2.75
CA PHE A 207 13.35 4.61 3.67
C PHE A 207 13.75 4.46 5.15
N SER A 208 15.02 4.31 5.45
CA SER A 208 15.55 4.52 6.79
C SER A 208 15.69 6.04 7.09
N ASP A 209 15.70 6.43 8.37
CA ASP A 209 15.88 7.84 8.74
C ASP A 209 17.25 8.35 8.29
N ALA A 210 18.28 7.51 8.33
CA ALA A 210 19.60 7.84 7.82
C ALA A 210 19.59 8.11 6.31
N ALA A 211 18.90 7.27 5.53
CA ALA A 211 18.77 7.45 4.09
C ALA A 211 17.97 8.72 3.74
N ALA A 212 16.88 9.01 4.49
CA ALA A 212 16.06 10.20 4.28
C ALA A 212 16.80 11.50 4.56
N ASN A 213 17.79 11.48 5.46
CA ASN A 213 18.55 12.66 5.88
C ASN A 213 19.95 12.76 5.25
N ARG A 214 20.31 11.88 4.31
CA ARG A 214 21.62 11.95 3.67
C ARG A 214 21.74 13.20 2.78
N GLY A 215 22.76 13.99 3.05
CA GLY A 215 23.00 15.27 2.36
C GLY A 215 23.21 15.13 0.85
N ALA A 216 23.68 13.98 0.37
CA ALA A 216 23.95 13.70 -1.04
C ALA A 216 22.70 13.77 -1.94
N LEU A 217 21.47 13.55 -1.41
CA LEU A 217 20.24 13.66 -2.18
C LEU A 217 19.67 15.10 -2.26
N LEU A 218 20.05 15.98 -1.35
CA LEU A 218 19.48 17.32 -1.26
C LEU A 218 19.64 18.15 -2.55
N PRO A 219 20.82 18.16 -3.22
CA PRO A 219 20.95 18.87 -4.49
C PRO A 219 19.98 18.38 -5.56
N GLN A 220 19.81 17.06 -5.70
CA GLN A 220 18.90 16.48 -6.66
C GLN A 220 17.42 16.72 -6.29
N MET A 221 17.06 16.63 -5.01
CA MET A 221 15.70 16.93 -4.55
C MET A 221 15.25 18.35 -4.87
N ARG A 222 16.17 19.33 -4.84
CA ARG A 222 15.90 20.74 -5.20
C ARG A 222 15.58 20.92 -6.68
N GLN A 223 15.98 20.00 -7.54
CA GLN A 223 15.72 20.00 -8.97
C GLN A 223 14.44 19.27 -9.37
N VAL A 224 13.70 18.72 -8.41
CA VAL A 224 12.42 18.03 -8.66
C VAL A 224 11.27 19.02 -8.55
N ARG A 225 10.50 19.16 -9.62
CA ARG A 225 9.25 19.91 -9.66
C ARG A 225 8.09 18.95 -9.75
N VAL A 226 7.04 19.18 -8.98
CA VAL A 226 5.85 18.35 -8.93
C VAL A 226 4.64 19.21 -9.23
N ALA A 227 3.89 18.84 -10.24
CA ALA A 227 2.66 19.50 -10.64
C ALA A 227 1.54 18.47 -10.84
N GLU A 228 0.30 18.91 -10.72
CA GLU A 228 -0.88 18.12 -11.08
C GLU A 228 -1.48 18.59 -12.40
N ARG A 229 -2.04 17.67 -13.17
CA ARG A 229 -2.87 18.05 -14.31
C ARG A 229 -4.10 18.81 -13.82
N PRO A 230 -4.53 19.89 -14.51
CA PRO A 230 -5.81 20.50 -14.22
C PRO A 230 -6.95 19.58 -14.66
N GLY A 231 -8.09 19.63 -13.96
CA GLY A 231 -9.26 18.85 -14.35
C GLY A 231 -9.93 18.14 -13.18
N PRO A 232 -10.90 17.25 -13.46
CA PRO A 232 -11.53 16.44 -12.45
C PRO A 232 -10.57 15.40 -11.88
N HIS A 233 -10.95 14.80 -10.76
CA HIS A 233 -10.21 13.69 -10.16
C HIS A 233 -10.14 12.52 -11.14
N GLU A 234 -8.94 12.04 -11.41
CA GLU A 234 -8.67 10.89 -12.27
C GLU A 234 -8.52 9.61 -11.42
N PRO A 235 -9.01 8.45 -11.92
CA PRO A 235 -8.81 7.18 -11.22
C PRO A 235 -7.32 6.85 -11.10
N LEU A 236 -6.87 6.52 -9.90
CA LEU A 236 -5.45 6.21 -9.62
C LEU A 236 -4.94 5.01 -10.41
N GLU A 237 -5.83 4.07 -10.73
CA GLU A 237 -5.52 2.83 -11.43
C GLU A 237 -5.15 3.06 -12.90
N THR A 238 -5.74 4.07 -13.53
CA THR A 238 -5.64 4.30 -14.99
C THR A 238 -4.98 5.61 -15.36
N ALA A 239 -4.83 6.54 -14.40
CA ALA A 239 -4.30 7.86 -14.70
C ALA A 239 -2.77 7.83 -14.88
N PRO A 240 -2.24 8.19 -16.07
CA PRO A 240 -0.82 8.12 -16.33
C PRO A 240 -0.04 9.23 -15.63
N VAL A 241 1.26 8.99 -15.45
CA VAL A 241 2.22 9.98 -14.93
C VAL A 241 3.22 10.31 -16.03
N ARG A 242 3.41 11.61 -16.30
CA ARG A 242 4.49 12.07 -17.19
C ARG A 242 5.71 12.43 -16.33
N VAL A 243 6.84 11.88 -16.73
CA VAL A 243 8.16 12.21 -16.19
C VAL A 243 8.98 12.84 -17.30
N THR A 244 9.54 14.02 -17.04
CA THR A 244 10.50 14.67 -17.93
C THR A 244 11.79 14.90 -17.16
N ILE A 245 12.93 14.53 -17.76
CA ILE A 245 14.26 14.77 -17.18
C ILE A 245 15.07 15.59 -18.17
N THR A 246 15.67 16.67 -17.66
CA THR A 246 16.52 17.56 -18.46
C THR A 246 17.90 17.65 -17.82
N GLY A 247 18.89 17.16 -18.55
CA GLY A 247 20.31 17.25 -18.24
C GLY A 247 21.05 18.21 -19.17
N PRO A 248 22.37 18.35 -19.04
CA PRO A 248 23.18 19.20 -19.91
C PRO A 248 23.11 18.75 -21.36
N GLY A 249 22.47 19.58 -22.21
CA GLY A 249 22.39 19.32 -23.65
C GLY A 249 21.36 18.27 -24.09
N TRP A 250 20.51 17.74 -23.18
CA TRP A 250 19.45 16.79 -23.52
C TRP A 250 18.20 16.98 -22.66
N SER A 251 17.08 16.55 -23.21
CA SER A 251 15.82 16.43 -22.48
C SER A 251 15.06 15.22 -23.02
N ASP A 252 14.53 14.39 -22.15
CA ASP A 252 13.75 13.21 -22.51
C ASP A 252 12.54 13.07 -21.59
N ALA A 253 11.48 12.49 -22.12
CA ALA A 253 10.23 12.34 -21.39
C ALA A 253 9.59 10.98 -21.63
N ILE A 254 8.91 10.48 -20.63
CA ILE A 254 8.13 9.24 -20.71
C ILE A 254 6.75 9.44 -20.06
N LEU A 255 5.74 8.85 -20.67
CA LEU A 255 4.42 8.67 -20.07
C LEU A 255 4.33 7.25 -19.53
N VAL A 256 3.99 7.11 -18.27
CA VAL A 256 3.86 5.82 -17.58
C VAL A 256 2.40 5.58 -17.28
N ASP A 257 1.77 4.72 -18.06
CA ASP A 257 0.33 4.41 -17.95
C ASP A 257 0.03 3.52 -16.75
N TRP A 258 0.89 2.51 -16.50
CA TRP A 258 0.66 1.52 -15.47
C TRP A 258 1.78 1.51 -14.44
N ALA A 259 1.39 1.37 -13.18
CA ALA A 259 2.37 1.19 -12.10
C ALA A 259 2.94 -0.24 -12.17
N PRO A 260 4.27 -0.44 -12.02
CA PRO A 260 4.83 -1.78 -11.89
C PRO A 260 4.18 -2.55 -10.73
N GLY A 261 3.72 -3.77 -11.02
CA GLY A 261 2.97 -4.61 -10.11
C GLY A 261 1.45 -4.41 -10.15
N SER A 262 0.94 -3.57 -11.07
CA SER A 262 -0.49 -3.53 -11.40
C SER A 262 -0.90 -4.77 -12.22
N LEU A 263 -2.19 -4.95 -12.42
CA LEU A 263 -2.71 -6.06 -13.23
C LEU A 263 -2.28 -5.96 -14.71
N GLN A 264 -1.99 -4.76 -15.19
CA GLN A 264 -1.58 -4.48 -16.57
C GLN A 264 -0.05 -4.49 -16.77
N ASP A 265 0.70 -4.31 -15.70
CA ASP A 265 2.17 -4.38 -15.65
C ASP A 265 2.59 -5.24 -14.45
N PRO A 266 2.28 -6.57 -14.47
CA PRO A 266 2.49 -7.45 -13.34
C PRO A 266 3.99 -7.64 -13.06
N VAL A 267 4.33 -7.84 -11.78
CA VAL A 267 5.69 -8.23 -11.39
C VAL A 267 5.99 -9.65 -11.83
N THR A 268 7.24 -9.89 -12.21
CA THR A 268 7.73 -11.24 -12.49
C THR A 268 8.01 -12.03 -11.22
N ASP A 269 8.23 -13.33 -11.31
CA ASP A 269 8.66 -14.16 -10.18
C ASP A 269 10.02 -13.69 -9.62
N GLU A 270 10.92 -13.21 -10.50
CA GLU A 270 12.20 -12.63 -10.10
C GLU A 270 12.01 -11.36 -9.27
N ASP A 271 11.09 -10.48 -9.68
CA ASP A 271 10.72 -9.27 -8.92
C ASP A 271 10.15 -9.63 -7.55
N LEU A 272 9.32 -10.67 -7.47
CA LEU A 272 8.76 -11.14 -6.21
C LEU A 272 9.83 -11.71 -5.29
N LEU A 273 10.76 -12.50 -5.82
CA LEU A 273 11.88 -13.04 -5.07
C LEU A 273 12.83 -11.94 -4.60
N ALA A 274 13.13 -10.96 -5.45
CA ALA A 274 13.96 -9.79 -5.08
C ALA A 274 13.29 -8.97 -3.97
N LYS A 275 11.99 -8.73 -4.08
CA LYS A 275 11.21 -8.05 -3.02
C LYS A 275 11.19 -8.85 -1.73
N TRP A 276 11.03 -10.17 -1.81
CA TRP A 276 11.10 -11.06 -0.65
C TRP A 276 12.47 -10.97 0.02
N ALA A 277 13.55 -11.00 -0.76
CA ALA A 277 14.91 -10.90 -0.24
C ALA A 277 15.16 -9.55 0.47
N ASP A 278 14.70 -8.43 -0.11
CA ASP A 278 14.77 -7.08 0.51
C ASP A 278 13.98 -7.03 1.83
N CYS A 279 12.76 -7.57 1.86
CA CYS A 279 11.95 -7.66 3.08
C CYS A 279 12.62 -8.51 4.16
N ALA A 280 13.18 -9.66 3.77
CA ALA A 280 13.84 -10.59 4.69
C ALA A 280 15.14 -10.02 5.25
N ALA A 281 15.94 -9.34 4.42
CA ALA A 281 17.17 -8.66 4.86
C ALA A 281 16.84 -7.55 5.86
N ASN A 282 15.83 -6.72 5.56
CA ASN A 282 15.38 -5.66 6.46
C ASN A 282 14.77 -6.21 7.77
N GLY A 283 14.02 -7.31 7.70
CA GLY A 283 13.45 -8.03 8.85
C GLY A 283 14.46 -8.95 9.52
N GLN A 284 15.68 -9.05 9.00
CA GLN A 284 16.73 -9.91 9.49
C GLN A 284 16.30 -11.40 9.58
N VAL A 285 15.51 -11.90 8.65
CA VAL A 285 15.04 -13.29 8.58
C VAL A 285 16.15 -14.20 8.05
N ALA A 286 16.41 -15.32 8.72
CA ALA A 286 17.37 -16.32 8.27
C ALA A 286 16.82 -17.13 7.08
N ALA A 287 17.69 -17.46 6.11
CA ALA A 287 17.39 -18.31 4.94
C ALA A 287 16.10 -17.95 4.16
N PRO A 288 15.87 -16.69 3.82
CA PRO A 288 14.60 -16.24 3.24
C PRO A 288 14.30 -16.89 1.88
N ALA A 289 15.31 -17.10 1.04
CA ALA A 289 15.14 -17.70 -0.28
C ALA A 289 14.66 -19.16 -0.19
N ALA A 290 15.22 -19.97 0.72
CA ALA A 290 14.80 -21.36 0.90
C ALA A 290 13.34 -21.48 1.37
N ILE A 291 12.87 -20.53 2.21
CA ILE A 291 11.48 -20.49 2.65
C ILE A 291 10.58 -20.14 1.47
N ALA A 292 10.90 -19.10 0.70
CA ALA A 292 10.10 -18.66 -0.44
C ALA A 292 10.04 -19.72 -1.53
N THR A 293 11.17 -20.28 -1.96
CA THR A 293 11.22 -21.31 -3.01
C THR A 293 10.55 -22.62 -2.56
N GLY A 294 10.70 -23.02 -1.29
CA GLY A 294 10.01 -24.18 -0.74
C GLY A 294 8.49 -24.01 -0.71
N TRP A 295 7.98 -22.79 -0.56
CA TRP A 295 6.54 -22.50 -0.62
C TRP A 295 6.02 -22.42 -2.04
N LEU A 296 6.73 -21.77 -2.97
CA LEU A 296 6.37 -21.74 -4.38
C LEU A 296 6.35 -23.14 -4.98
N ALA A 297 7.33 -23.98 -4.66
CA ALA A 297 7.41 -25.37 -5.12
C ALA A 297 6.31 -26.28 -4.53
N ALA A 298 5.83 -25.99 -3.33
CA ALA A 298 4.83 -26.81 -2.65
C ALA A 298 3.38 -26.56 -3.11
N GLY A 299 3.15 -25.48 -3.87
CA GLY A 299 1.83 -25.11 -4.35
C GLY A 299 0.84 -24.73 -3.25
N MET A 300 -0.45 -24.69 -3.62
CA MET A 300 -1.57 -24.28 -2.74
C MET A 300 -2.00 -25.33 -1.71
N ASP A 301 -1.41 -26.53 -1.76
CA ASP A 301 -1.86 -27.68 -0.94
C ASP A 301 -1.35 -27.67 0.50
N ARG A 302 -0.44 -26.76 0.83
CA ARG A 302 0.06 -26.63 2.21
C ARG A 302 -0.82 -25.75 3.07
N PRO A 303 -1.15 -26.19 4.30
CA PRO A 303 -1.85 -25.32 5.25
C PRO A 303 -1.06 -24.05 5.55
N MET A 304 -1.72 -22.89 5.55
CA MET A 304 -1.10 -21.59 5.92
C MET A 304 -0.38 -21.65 7.28
N GLY A 305 -0.86 -22.45 8.21
CA GLY A 305 -0.21 -22.68 9.51
C GLY A 305 1.22 -23.17 9.40
N SER A 306 1.55 -24.01 8.41
CA SER A 306 2.94 -24.48 8.20
C SER A 306 3.86 -23.35 7.70
N LEU A 307 3.36 -22.42 6.89
CA LEU A 307 4.12 -21.21 6.49
C LEU A 307 4.41 -20.34 7.69
N LEU A 308 3.37 -20.03 8.47
CA LEU A 308 3.50 -19.20 9.65
C LEU A 308 4.45 -19.83 10.68
N HIS A 309 4.44 -21.17 10.84
CA HIS A 309 5.37 -21.89 11.70
C HIS A 309 6.82 -21.78 11.19
N SER A 310 7.04 -21.98 9.88
CA SER A 310 8.37 -21.85 9.25
C SER A 310 8.93 -20.43 9.39
N LEU A 311 8.09 -19.40 9.15
CA LEU A 311 8.47 -18.00 9.31
C LEU A 311 8.78 -17.67 10.78
N ARG A 312 7.96 -18.14 11.72
CA ARG A 312 8.19 -17.96 13.15
C ARG A 312 9.48 -18.62 13.61
N GLY A 313 9.76 -19.83 13.16
CA GLY A 313 11.02 -20.55 13.45
C GLY A 313 12.25 -19.76 12.94
N ALA A 314 12.17 -19.24 11.71
CA ALA A 314 13.25 -18.44 11.11
C ALA A 314 13.48 -17.09 11.84
N ILE A 315 12.43 -16.48 12.39
CA ILE A 315 12.53 -15.24 13.19
C ILE A 315 13.10 -15.54 14.58
N LEU A 316 12.62 -16.60 15.26
CA LEU A 316 13.02 -16.94 16.62
C LEU A 316 14.44 -17.54 16.73
N ALA A 317 14.92 -18.23 15.68
CA ALA A 317 16.28 -18.77 15.64
C ALA A 317 17.38 -17.69 15.81
N ARG A 318 17.03 -16.41 15.72
CA ARG A 318 17.92 -15.26 15.92
C ARG A 318 17.93 -14.71 17.33
N SER A 319 16.83 -14.74 18.03
CA SER A 319 16.76 -14.26 19.41
C SER A 319 17.63 -15.09 20.36
N GLY A 320 17.99 -16.32 19.96
CA GLY A 320 18.93 -17.17 20.70
C GLY A 320 20.42 -16.89 20.46
N ASN A 321 20.79 -16.22 19.35
CA ASN A 321 22.18 -15.90 19.02
C ASN A 321 22.64 -14.48 19.41
N ALA A 322 21.73 -13.65 19.93
CA ALA A 322 22.04 -12.28 20.36
C ALA A 322 22.36 -12.15 21.86
N GLY A 323 22.55 -13.29 22.55
CA GLY A 323 22.82 -13.38 23.99
C GLY A 323 24.11 -14.17 24.31
N GLY A 324 25.08 -14.16 23.41
CA GLY A 324 26.41 -14.73 23.64
C GLY A 324 27.51 -13.68 23.48
#